data_68d6caa7afe89f78bbb24bb088311ab6
#
_entry.id   68d6caa7afe89f78bbb24bb088311ab6
#
_cell.length_a   1.000
_cell.length_b   1.000
_cell.length_c   1.000
_cell.angle_alpha   90.00
_cell.angle_beta   90.00
_cell.angle_gamma   90.00
#
_symmetry.space_group_name_H-M   'P 1'
#
loop_
_entity.id
_entity.type
_entity.pdbx_description
1 polymer ?
#
loop_
_entity_poly.entity_id
_entity_poly.type
_entity_poly.pdbx_seq_one_letter_code
_entity_poly.pdbx_strand_id
1 'polypeptide(L)'
;VTAGLRQRTASPTIFEYLRRHAGFSATDCWSIGQGITGSRPLLNYSAHEDYGRKYGGNFLAPLITFGSPGQEHFMDFKNYHPDTDYEMIREVRGFLNKNFSNQGLEIPHLYNTPEEENSIREFIRATFEKVKEGRVTMPPVNDNGDLKVLGFTVEMLRWFKPRVTVVDLNNIDVCHNDFTAYLKNIHRADHGIAFLWKEIQSIPGMRDNTVMIVMPEHGRDEQHNSIKDLNDWFAYDHSGSPNARRIFNLMVGPGIDANLKVGSETNPIGDAADVVPTIADIFGIKDQVRKAGLLDENARSLFDRI
;
A
#
# COMPACT_ATOMS: atom_id res chain seq x y z
N VAL A 1 1.85 8.56 11.38
CA VAL A 1 3.23 8.80 10.94
C VAL A 1 3.30 10.19 10.36
N THR A 2 4.06 11.08 10.98
CA THR A 2 4.28 12.41 10.42
C THR A 2 5.28 12.25 9.25
N ALA A 3 4.86 12.56 8.03
CA ALA A 3 5.66 12.36 6.82
C ALA A 3 7.08 12.95 6.91
N GLY A 4 7.26 14.01 7.68
CA GLY A 4 8.56 14.65 7.90
C GLY A 4 9.52 13.92 8.83
N LEU A 5 9.03 13.03 9.69
CA LEU A 5 9.86 12.39 10.73
C LEU A 5 10.32 10.98 10.34
N ARG A 6 9.75 10.36 9.32
CA ARG A 6 10.08 9.01 8.86
C ARG A 6 10.19 8.00 10.00
N GLN A 7 9.22 8.04 10.91
CA GLN A 7 9.16 7.17 12.06
C GLN A 7 8.12 6.08 11.85
N ARG A 8 8.43 4.88 12.33
CA ARG A 8 7.45 3.81 12.41
C ARG A 8 6.38 4.16 13.44
N THR A 9 5.16 3.71 13.17
CA THR A 9 4.07 3.84 14.14
C THR A 9 4.40 3.06 15.42
N ALA A 10 3.94 3.57 16.55
CA ALA A 10 4.03 2.86 17.83
C ALA A 10 3.02 1.71 17.91
N SER A 11 1.86 1.86 17.26
CA SER A 11 0.82 0.82 17.24
C SER A 11 1.05 -0.16 16.11
N PRO A 12 0.73 -1.46 16.32
CA PRO A 12 0.87 -2.48 15.29
C PRO A 12 0.07 -2.17 14.02
N THR A 13 0.60 -2.57 12.89
CA THR A 13 -0.09 -2.54 11.60
C THR A 13 -1.03 -3.72 11.47
N ILE A 14 -1.94 -3.68 10.49
CA ILE A 14 -2.82 -4.81 10.19
C ILE A 14 -2.03 -6.08 9.84
N PHE A 15 -0.89 -5.95 9.18
CA PHE A 15 -0.03 -7.09 8.85
C PHE A 15 0.45 -7.83 10.09
N GLU A 16 0.88 -7.07 11.10
CA GLU A 16 1.37 -7.63 12.36
C GLU A 16 0.26 -8.34 13.13
N TYR A 17 -0.93 -7.78 13.15
CA TYR A 17 -2.09 -8.44 13.76
C TYR A 17 -2.42 -9.75 13.06
N LEU A 18 -2.50 -9.76 11.73
CA LEU A 18 -2.83 -10.94 10.95
C LEU A 18 -1.76 -12.03 11.07
N ARG A 19 -0.49 -11.66 10.98
CA ARG A 19 0.61 -12.61 11.12
C ARG A 19 0.68 -13.22 12.52
N ARG A 20 0.47 -12.40 13.55
CA ARG A 20 0.54 -12.87 14.94
C ARG A 20 -0.67 -13.70 15.36
N HIS A 21 -1.87 -13.28 14.97
CA HIS A 21 -3.11 -13.85 15.51
C HIS A 21 -3.80 -14.81 14.52
N ALA A 22 -3.63 -14.66 13.22
CA ALA A 22 -4.14 -15.57 12.21
C ALA A 22 -3.07 -16.54 11.68
N GLY A 23 -1.79 -16.38 12.10
CA GLY A 23 -0.71 -17.27 11.68
C GLY A 23 -0.29 -17.12 10.21
N PHE A 24 -0.55 -15.97 9.59
CA PHE A 24 -0.20 -15.73 8.19
C PHE A 24 1.30 -15.67 7.99
N SER A 25 1.75 -16.13 6.82
CA SER A 25 3.13 -16.03 6.39
C SER A 25 3.49 -14.58 5.99
N ALA A 26 4.77 -14.28 5.81
CA ALA A 26 5.17 -12.97 5.35
C ALA A 26 4.75 -12.71 3.90
N THR A 27 4.71 -13.74 3.07
CA THR A 27 4.24 -13.65 1.67
C THR A 27 2.72 -13.59 1.54
N ASP A 28 1.97 -13.81 2.62
CA ASP A 28 0.53 -13.54 2.68
C ASP A 28 0.22 -12.04 2.86
N CYS A 29 1.21 -11.23 3.24
CA CYS A 29 1.05 -9.84 3.68
C CYS A 29 1.94 -8.90 2.86
N TRP A 30 1.34 -8.05 2.03
CA TRP A 30 2.07 -7.14 1.16
C TRP A 30 1.60 -5.70 1.26
N SER A 31 2.56 -4.79 1.21
CA SER A 31 2.35 -3.37 0.99
C SER A 31 3.05 -2.98 -0.31
N ILE A 32 2.36 -2.23 -1.17
CA ILE A 32 2.85 -1.86 -2.50
C ILE A 32 2.67 -0.36 -2.70
N GLY A 33 3.71 0.30 -3.20
CA GLY A 33 3.68 1.73 -3.53
C GLY A 33 4.66 2.06 -4.65
N GLN A 34 4.61 3.30 -5.17
CA GLN A 34 5.44 3.69 -6.32
C GLN A 34 6.94 3.56 -6.03
N GLY A 35 7.37 3.95 -4.84
CA GLY A 35 8.78 4.05 -4.49
C GLY A 35 9.04 3.88 -3.00
N ILE A 36 10.29 4.07 -2.63
CA ILE A 36 10.82 3.93 -1.27
C ILE A 36 10.94 5.26 -0.51
N THR A 37 10.45 6.35 -1.09
CA THR A 37 10.46 7.67 -0.45
C THR A 37 9.24 7.90 0.44
N GLY A 38 9.38 8.80 1.39
CA GLY A 38 8.30 9.13 2.32
C GLY A 38 8.08 8.07 3.40
N SER A 39 6.84 7.94 3.85
CA SER A 39 6.44 7.05 4.94
C SER A 39 6.03 5.64 4.50
N ARG A 40 5.84 5.40 3.21
CA ARG A 40 5.29 4.15 2.66
C ARG A 40 6.02 2.88 3.09
N PRO A 41 7.37 2.81 3.02
CA PRO A 41 8.08 1.63 3.49
C PRO A 41 7.95 1.39 4.99
N LEU A 42 7.47 2.39 5.74
CA LEU A 42 7.27 2.29 7.18
C LEU A 42 5.93 1.65 7.55
N LEU A 43 5.04 1.45 6.57
CA LEU A 43 3.70 0.90 6.80
C LEU A 43 3.69 -0.62 6.96
N ASN A 44 4.79 -1.30 6.65
CA ASN A 44 4.86 -2.75 6.65
C ASN A 44 5.02 -3.38 8.05
N TYR A 45 5.54 -2.64 9.05
CA TYR A 45 5.56 -3.02 10.45
C TYR A 45 5.76 -1.80 11.37
N SER A 46 5.43 -1.95 12.64
CA SER A 46 5.52 -0.92 13.68
C SER A 46 6.85 -0.96 14.44
N ALA A 47 7.03 0.00 15.34
CA ALA A 47 8.10 -0.01 16.34
C ALA A 47 7.73 -0.78 17.62
N HIS A 48 6.56 -1.40 17.69
CA HIS A 48 6.06 -2.07 18.89
C HIS A 48 6.91 -3.31 19.21
N GLU A 49 7.35 -3.44 20.46
CA GLU A 49 8.29 -4.48 20.90
C GLU A 49 7.74 -5.91 20.74
N ASP A 50 6.45 -6.13 21.01
CA ASP A 50 5.81 -7.44 20.92
C ASP A 50 5.36 -7.82 19.50
N TYR A 51 5.34 -6.87 18.58
CA TYR A 51 4.92 -7.05 17.20
C TYR A 51 6.08 -6.79 16.27
N GLY A 52 6.29 -5.55 15.88
CA GLY A 52 7.43 -5.09 15.12
C GLY A 52 7.73 -5.92 13.86
N ARG A 53 8.98 -5.89 13.49
CA ARG A 53 9.44 -6.56 12.25
C ARG A 53 9.15 -8.06 12.19
N LYS A 54 9.10 -8.73 13.33
CA LYS A 54 8.83 -10.18 13.40
C LYS A 54 7.53 -10.57 12.70
N TYR A 55 6.56 -9.68 12.75
CA TYR A 55 5.24 -9.88 12.17
C TYR A 55 4.96 -8.93 11.00
N GLY A 56 5.99 -8.26 10.48
CA GLY A 56 5.83 -7.31 9.37
C GLY A 56 5.42 -7.97 8.05
N GLY A 57 4.76 -7.22 7.19
CA GLY A 57 4.48 -7.61 5.81
C GLY A 57 5.63 -7.26 4.86
N ASN A 58 5.66 -7.89 3.70
CA ASN A 58 6.58 -7.54 2.63
C ASN A 58 6.21 -6.17 2.01
N PHE A 59 7.20 -5.47 1.49
CA PHE A 59 7.01 -4.22 0.77
C PHE A 59 7.57 -4.33 -0.65
N LEU A 60 6.77 -3.94 -1.65
CA LEU A 60 7.18 -3.88 -3.04
C LEU A 60 7.11 -2.45 -3.57
N ALA A 61 8.22 -1.95 -4.10
CA ALA A 61 8.30 -0.69 -4.84
C ALA A 61 8.54 -0.99 -6.33
N PRO A 62 7.52 -1.34 -7.11
CA PRO A 62 7.71 -1.92 -8.43
C PRO A 62 8.38 -0.97 -9.42
N LEU A 63 8.18 0.34 -9.30
CA LEU A 63 8.81 1.31 -10.22
C LEU A 63 10.33 1.43 -9.99
N ILE A 64 10.81 1.07 -8.79
CA ILE A 64 12.23 0.97 -8.50
C ILE A 64 12.73 -0.44 -8.85
N THR A 65 12.06 -1.46 -8.35
CA THR A 65 12.46 -2.86 -8.55
C THR A 65 12.49 -3.24 -10.02
N PHE A 66 11.46 -2.88 -10.78
CA PHE A 66 11.32 -3.23 -12.21
C PHE A 66 11.57 -2.06 -13.17
N GLY A 67 11.89 -0.88 -12.64
CA GLY A 67 12.29 0.30 -13.41
C GLY A 67 13.76 0.26 -13.82
N SER A 68 14.25 1.38 -14.40
CA SER A 68 15.64 1.49 -14.86
C SER A 68 16.67 1.09 -13.77
N PRO A 69 16.56 1.54 -12.51
CA PRO A 69 17.53 1.13 -11.49
C PRO A 69 17.57 -0.38 -11.26
N GLY A 70 16.41 -1.01 -11.20
CA GLY A 70 16.33 -2.46 -11.04
C GLY A 70 16.82 -3.21 -12.28
N GLN A 71 16.51 -2.71 -13.47
CA GLN A 71 17.00 -3.29 -14.71
C GLN A 71 18.52 -3.23 -14.81
N GLU A 72 19.12 -2.12 -14.49
CA GLU A 72 20.60 -1.97 -14.48
C GLU A 72 21.27 -2.96 -13.52
N HIS A 73 20.66 -3.20 -12.35
CA HIS A 73 21.29 -4.00 -11.30
C HIS A 73 20.92 -5.49 -11.32
N PHE A 74 19.77 -5.86 -11.87
CA PHE A 74 19.28 -7.23 -11.78
C PHE A 74 19.15 -7.96 -13.12
N MET A 75 19.09 -7.24 -14.26
CA MET A 75 18.90 -7.89 -15.55
C MET A 75 20.19 -8.20 -16.30
N ASP A 76 21.27 -7.49 -16.01
CA ASP A 76 22.56 -7.75 -16.66
C ASP A 76 23.53 -8.51 -15.75
N PHE A 77 23.16 -9.72 -15.38
CA PHE A 77 24.01 -10.61 -14.59
C PHE A 77 25.34 -10.96 -15.26
N LYS A 78 25.49 -10.67 -16.56
CA LYS A 78 26.73 -10.96 -17.29
C LYS A 78 27.86 -10.00 -16.95
N ASN A 79 27.53 -8.79 -16.48
CA ASN A 79 28.48 -7.76 -16.10
C ASN A 79 28.50 -7.51 -14.58
N TYR A 80 27.87 -8.38 -13.80
CA TYR A 80 27.82 -8.27 -12.36
C TYR A 80 29.20 -8.47 -11.75
N HIS A 81 29.77 -7.40 -11.19
CA HIS A 81 30.98 -7.48 -10.40
C HIS A 81 30.61 -7.50 -8.91
N PRO A 82 30.76 -8.64 -8.21
CA PRO A 82 30.21 -8.83 -6.86
C PRO A 82 30.61 -7.73 -5.87
N ASP A 83 31.84 -7.21 -5.99
CA ASP A 83 32.37 -6.23 -5.04
C ASP A 83 31.77 -4.82 -5.26
N THR A 84 31.62 -4.39 -6.51
CA THR A 84 31.10 -3.05 -6.83
C THR A 84 29.61 -2.95 -6.58
N ASP A 85 28.86 -3.98 -6.96
CA ASP A 85 27.41 -3.99 -6.80
C ASP A 85 26.99 -4.25 -5.36
N TYR A 86 27.80 -5.01 -4.62
CA TYR A 86 27.57 -5.19 -3.19
C TYR A 86 27.75 -3.89 -2.41
N GLU A 87 28.68 -3.02 -2.80
CA GLU A 87 28.85 -1.70 -2.18
C GLU A 87 27.66 -0.80 -2.42
N MET A 88 27.10 -0.73 -3.63
CA MET A 88 25.90 0.03 -3.92
C MET A 88 24.69 -0.50 -3.17
N ILE A 89 24.53 -1.81 -3.09
CA ILE A 89 23.46 -2.42 -2.27
C ILE A 89 23.67 -2.07 -0.80
N ARG A 90 24.90 -2.04 -0.32
CA ARG A 90 25.25 -1.65 1.05
C ARG A 90 24.95 -0.17 1.29
N GLU A 91 25.23 0.70 0.34
CA GLU A 91 24.92 2.13 0.43
C GLU A 91 23.41 2.40 0.44
N VAL A 92 22.66 1.74 -0.44
CA VAL A 92 21.18 1.80 -0.45
C VAL A 92 20.62 1.27 0.86
N ARG A 93 21.13 0.16 1.36
CA ARG A 93 20.78 -0.37 2.69
C ARG A 93 21.11 0.61 3.81
N GLY A 94 22.29 1.21 3.77
CA GLY A 94 22.71 2.23 4.73
C GLY A 94 21.84 3.47 4.69
N PHE A 95 21.45 3.91 3.50
CA PHE A 95 20.53 5.01 3.30
C PHE A 95 19.12 4.69 3.83
N LEU A 96 18.59 3.52 3.50
CA LEU A 96 17.29 3.06 3.98
C LEU A 96 17.27 2.94 5.51
N ASN A 97 18.32 2.39 6.10
CA ASN A 97 18.47 2.28 7.55
C ASN A 97 18.47 3.65 8.23
N LYS A 98 19.25 4.60 7.72
CA LYS A 98 19.29 5.96 8.27
C LYS A 98 17.97 6.71 8.15
N ASN A 99 17.22 6.48 7.09
CA ASN A 99 16.00 7.20 6.80
C ASN A 99 14.73 6.57 7.38
N PHE A 100 14.74 5.27 7.64
CA PHE A 100 13.55 4.53 8.08
C PHE A 100 13.69 3.87 9.45
N SER A 101 14.87 3.93 10.05
CA SER A 101 15.12 3.45 11.38
C SER A 101 15.79 4.57 12.18
N ASN A 102 15.11 5.14 13.16
CA ASN A 102 15.69 6.12 14.09
C ASN A 102 16.81 5.58 14.97
N GLN A 103 17.08 4.30 14.90
CA GLN A 103 18.01 3.61 15.79
C GLN A 103 19.28 3.16 15.10
N GLY A 104 19.52 3.53 13.83
CA GLY A 104 20.73 3.13 13.10
C GLY A 104 20.87 1.61 12.93
N LEU A 105 19.78 0.89 13.07
CA LEU A 105 19.76 -0.57 13.00
C LEU A 105 19.88 -1.05 11.55
N GLU A 106 20.44 -2.21 11.39
CA GLU A 106 20.42 -2.97 10.15
C GLU A 106 19.01 -3.04 9.59
N ILE A 107 18.87 -3.08 8.25
CA ILE A 107 17.57 -3.33 7.64
C ILE A 107 17.04 -4.61 8.27
N PRO A 108 15.91 -4.52 8.95
CA PRO A 108 15.33 -5.70 9.53
C PRO A 108 15.04 -6.68 8.41
N HIS A 109 15.65 -7.83 8.43
CA HIS A 109 15.17 -8.93 7.62
C HIS A 109 13.72 -9.14 7.98
N LEU A 110 12.85 -9.00 7.00
CA LEU A 110 11.49 -9.47 7.14
C LEU A 110 11.59 -10.96 7.43
N TYR A 111 10.75 -11.46 8.32
CA TYR A 111 10.78 -12.88 8.70
C TYR A 111 10.13 -13.72 7.60
N ASN A 112 10.75 -13.66 6.41
CA ASN A 112 10.48 -14.65 5.39
C ASN A 112 11.27 -15.93 5.72
N THR A 113 10.65 -17.08 5.50
CA THR A 113 11.38 -18.33 5.49
C THR A 113 12.30 -18.40 4.25
N PRO A 114 13.29 -19.31 4.22
CA PRO A 114 14.10 -19.52 3.02
C PRO A 114 13.28 -19.83 1.76
N GLU A 115 12.16 -20.56 1.91
CA GLU A 115 11.24 -20.90 0.84
C GLU A 115 10.50 -19.64 0.34
N GLU A 116 10.03 -18.79 1.25
CA GLU A 116 9.40 -17.52 0.92
C GLU A 116 10.38 -16.59 0.20
N GLU A 117 11.62 -16.47 0.70
CA GLU A 117 12.65 -15.68 0.04
C GLU A 117 12.97 -16.20 -1.37
N ASN A 118 13.04 -17.54 -1.55
CA ASN A 118 13.23 -18.10 -2.87
C ASN A 118 12.06 -17.78 -3.80
N SER A 119 10.84 -17.92 -3.33
CA SER A 119 9.63 -17.57 -4.10
C SER A 119 9.62 -16.09 -4.50
N ILE A 120 10.07 -15.19 -3.61
CA ILE A 120 10.21 -13.76 -3.92
C ILE A 120 11.27 -13.55 -5.02
N ARG A 121 12.42 -14.22 -4.95
CA ARG A 121 13.46 -14.12 -5.98
C ARG A 121 12.96 -14.63 -7.33
N GLU A 122 12.24 -15.73 -7.35
CA GLU A 122 11.63 -16.30 -8.56
C GLU A 122 10.58 -15.36 -9.15
N PHE A 123 9.71 -14.78 -8.31
CA PHE A 123 8.76 -13.76 -8.72
C PHE A 123 9.44 -12.57 -9.39
N ILE A 124 10.50 -12.05 -8.76
CA ILE A 124 11.26 -10.92 -9.29
C ILE A 124 11.83 -11.27 -10.66
N ARG A 125 12.49 -12.43 -10.80
CA ARG A 125 13.05 -12.88 -12.08
C ARG A 125 11.99 -13.03 -13.16
N ALA A 126 10.90 -13.73 -12.86
CA ALA A 126 9.81 -13.94 -13.81
C ALA A 126 9.15 -12.63 -14.25
N THR A 127 9.02 -11.68 -13.33
CA THR A 127 8.46 -10.37 -13.63
C THR A 127 9.42 -9.53 -14.48
N PHE A 128 10.73 -9.60 -14.26
CA PHE A 128 11.70 -8.96 -15.14
C PHE A 128 11.63 -9.48 -16.59
N GLU A 129 11.50 -10.79 -16.78
CA GLU A 129 11.34 -11.33 -18.13
C GLU A 129 10.05 -10.79 -18.79
N LYS A 130 8.96 -10.70 -18.04
CA LYS A 130 7.73 -10.07 -18.56
C LYS A 130 7.91 -8.60 -18.90
N VAL A 131 8.65 -7.83 -18.09
CA VAL A 131 8.96 -6.42 -18.36
C VAL A 131 9.75 -6.31 -19.68
N LYS A 132 10.79 -7.12 -19.83
CA LYS A 132 11.66 -7.16 -21.00
C LYS A 132 10.90 -7.49 -22.28
N GLU A 133 9.91 -8.37 -22.19
CA GLU A 133 9.09 -8.82 -23.30
C GLU A 133 7.81 -7.96 -23.50
N GLY A 134 7.61 -6.94 -22.68
CA GLY A 134 6.39 -6.11 -22.70
C GLY A 134 5.10 -6.86 -22.36
N ARG A 135 5.19 -7.94 -21.58
CA ARG A 135 4.07 -8.83 -21.21
C ARG A 135 3.48 -8.60 -19.81
N VAL A 136 3.92 -7.58 -19.11
CA VAL A 136 3.30 -7.21 -17.82
C VAL A 136 1.88 -6.75 -18.09
N THR A 137 0.93 -7.29 -17.33
CA THR A 137 -0.48 -6.89 -17.43
C THR A 137 -0.63 -5.46 -16.91
N MET A 138 -0.95 -4.52 -17.79
CA MET A 138 -1.10 -3.11 -17.43
C MET A 138 -2.53 -2.60 -17.70
N PRO A 139 -3.01 -1.59 -16.95
CA PRO A 139 -4.21 -0.87 -17.33
C PRO A 139 -4.09 -0.34 -18.78
N PRO A 140 -5.19 -0.26 -19.54
CA PRO A 140 -5.17 0.28 -20.91
C PRO A 140 -4.56 1.68 -21.01
N VAL A 141 -4.78 2.51 -20.00
CA VAL A 141 -4.05 3.76 -19.77
C VAL A 141 -3.10 3.49 -18.60
N ASN A 142 -1.81 3.73 -18.80
CA ASN A 142 -0.76 3.52 -17.79
C ASN A 142 0.30 4.62 -17.83
N ASP A 143 -0.15 5.86 -18.00
CA ASP A 143 0.66 7.04 -18.22
C ASP A 143 1.17 7.70 -16.92
N ASN A 144 0.85 7.14 -15.75
CA ASN A 144 1.36 7.60 -14.46
C ASN A 144 1.86 6.45 -13.58
N GLY A 145 2.48 6.82 -12.46
CA GLY A 145 3.08 5.85 -11.52
C GLY A 145 2.06 4.93 -10.86
N ASP A 146 0.91 5.45 -10.46
CA ASP A 146 -0.13 4.67 -9.78
C ASP A 146 -0.68 3.56 -10.68
N LEU A 147 -0.97 3.87 -11.93
CA LEU A 147 -1.47 2.88 -12.89
C LEU A 147 -0.46 1.77 -13.17
N LYS A 148 0.84 2.12 -13.23
CA LYS A 148 1.91 1.12 -13.34
C LYS A 148 2.01 0.25 -12.10
N VAL A 149 1.89 0.84 -10.90
CA VAL A 149 1.84 0.08 -9.64
C VAL A 149 0.71 -0.94 -9.67
N LEU A 150 -0.48 -0.57 -10.14
CA LEU A 150 -1.62 -1.49 -10.25
C LEU A 150 -1.33 -2.66 -11.20
N GLY A 151 -0.64 -2.44 -12.30
CA GLY A 151 -0.21 -3.52 -13.20
C GLY A 151 0.71 -4.51 -12.50
N PHE A 152 1.74 -4.04 -11.82
CA PHE A 152 2.63 -4.90 -11.04
C PHE A 152 1.93 -5.56 -9.84
N THR A 153 0.93 -4.89 -9.27
CA THR A 153 0.08 -5.51 -8.25
C THR A 153 -0.62 -6.75 -8.79
N VAL A 154 -1.15 -6.70 -10.01
CA VAL A 154 -1.77 -7.88 -10.65
C VAL A 154 -0.78 -9.04 -10.78
N GLU A 155 0.47 -8.75 -11.20
CA GLU A 155 1.50 -9.80 -11.30
C GLU A 155 1.81 -10.44 -9.94
N MET A 156 1.88 -9.64 -8.89
CA MET A 156 2.11 -10.11 -7.53
C MET A 156 0.90 -10.93 -7.01
N LEU A 157 -0.33 -10.45 -7.24
CA LEU A 157 -1.54 -11.18 -6.87
C LEU A 157 -1.63 -12.55 -7.55
N ARG A 158 -1.25 -12.65 -8.83
CA ARG A 158 -1.22 -13.92 -9.58
C ARG A 158 -0.20 -14.90 -9.03
N TRP A 159 0.95 -14.38 -8.57
CA TRP A 159 2.04 -15.22 -8.08
C TRP A 159 1.78 -15.74 -6.67
N PHE A 160 1.54 -14.82 -5.73
CA PHE A 160 1.47 -15.16 -4.30
C PHE A 160 0.05 -15.44 -3.82
N LYS A 161 -0.99 -14.89 -4.46
CA LYS A 161 -2.37 -14.90 -3.96
C LYS A 161 -2.44 -14.53 -2.47
N PRO A 162 -1.88 -13.39 -2.08
CA PRO A 162 -1.72 -13.02 -0.69
C PRO A 162 -3.07 -12.88 0.01
N ARG A 163 -3.04 -13.01 1.32
CA ARG A 163 -4.23 -12.86 2.17
C ARG A 163 -4.61 -11.39 2.35
N VAL A 164 -3.62 -10.52 2.44
CA VAL A 164 -3.84 -9.07 2.54
C VAL A 164 -2.82 -8.31 1.70
N THR A 165 -3.31 -7.34 0.96
CA THR A 165 -2.49 -6.42 0.16
C THR A 165 -2.96 -5.00 0.38
N VAL A 166 -2.07 -4.11 0.77
CA VAL A 166 -2.32 -2.67 0.82
C VAL A 166 -1.61 -2.01 -0.35
N VAL A 167 -2.36 -1.33 -1.21
CA VAL A 167 -1.83 -0.61 -2.37
C VAL A 167 -1.98 0.89 -2.15
N ASP A 168 -0.86 1.59 -2.17
CA ASP A 168 -0.81 3.04 -2.01
C ASP A 168 -0.74 3.73 -3.37
N LEU A 169 -1.76 4.55 -3.68
CA LEU A 169 -1.86 5.38 -4.87
C LEU A 169 -1.59 6.84 -4.48
N ASN A 170 -0.55 7.44 -5.07
CA ASN A 170 0.00 8.69 -4.59
C ASN A 170 -0.25 9.90 -5.49
N ASN A 171 -0.55 9.67 -6.77
CA ASN A 171 -0.59 10.77 -7.74
C ASN A 171 -1.72 11.77 -7.50
N ILE A 172 -2.76 11.38 -6.76
CA ILE A 172 -3.90 12.27 -6.44
C ILE A 172 -3.46 13.40 -5.51
N ASP A 173 -2.42 13.22 -4.70
CA ASP A 173 -1.96 14.23 -3.75
C ASP A 173 -1.31 15.48 -4.41
N VAL A 174 -1.15 15.50 -5.73
CA VAL A 174 -0.71 16.65 -6.51
C VAL A 174 -1.61 17.89 -6.36
N CYS A 175 -2.79 17.75 -5.78
CA CYS A 175 -3.78 18.81 -5.59
C CYS A 175 -3.24 20.08 -4.91
N HIS A 176 -2.19 19.96 -4.11
CA HIS A 176 -1.49 21.10 -3.49
C HIS A 176 -0.95 22.13 -4.48
N ASN A 177 -0.64 21.68 -5.71
CA ASN A 177 0.08 22.47 -6.69
C ASN A 177 -0.63 22.53 -8.05
N ASP A 178 -1.46 21.54 -8.37
CA ASP A 178 -2.06 21.40 -9.69
C ASP A 178 -3.43 20.72 -9.60
N PHE A 179 -4.47 21.54 -9.70
CA PHE A 179 -5.85 21.08 -9.62
C PHE A 179 -6.29 20.31 -10.88
N THR A 180 -5.79 20.71 -12.04
CA THR A 180 -6.06 19.99 -13.29
C THR A 180 -5.46 18.58 -13.25
N ALA A 181 -4.22 18.44 -12.78
CA ALA A 181 -3.59 17.14 -12.61
C ALA A 181 -4.32 16.29 -11.55
N TYR A 182 -4.81 16.90 -10.47
CA TYR A 182 -5.63 16.25 -9.46
C TYR A 182 -6.87 15.59 -10.06
N LEU A 183 -7.67 16.33 -10.83
CA LEU A 183 -8.87 15.79 -11.48
C LEU A 183 -8.53 14.65 -12.44
N LYS A 184 -7.46 14.80 -13.23
CA LYS A 184 -6.98 13.73 -14.12
C LYS A 184 -6.57 12.49 -13.33
N ASN A 185 -5.91 12.65 -12.18
CA ASN A 185 -5.46 11.52 -11.38
C ASN A 185 -6.60 10.83 -10.63
N ILE A 186 -7.65 11.54 -10.21
CA ILE A 186 -8.87 10.92 -9.70
C ILE A 186 -9.48 10.01 -10.78
N HIS A 187 -9.65 10.53 -12.00
CA HIS A 187 -10.20 9.73 -13.11
C HIS A 187 -9.34 8.52 -13.44
N ARG A 188 -8.01 8.67 -13.42
CA ARG A 188 -7.06 7.56 -13.61
C ARG A 188 -7.15 6.53 -12.49
N ALA A 189 -7.24 6.97 -11.24
CA ALA A 189 -7.37 6.06 -10.09
C ALA A 189 -8.66 5.26 -10.16
N ASP A 190 -9.79 5.89 -10.49
CA ASP A 190 -11.07 5.21 -10.68
C ASP A 190 -10.96 4.12 -11.75
N HIS A 191 -10.42 4.47 -12.92
CA HIS A 191 -10.18 3.51 -13.99
C HIS A 191 -9.21 2.39 -13.60
N GLY A 192 -8.15 2.73 -12.88
CA GLY A 192 -7.15 1.77 -12.39
C GLY A 192 -7.71 0.81 -11.34
N ILE A 193 -8.57 1.29 -10.44
CA ILE A 193 -9.25 0.46 -9.43
C ILE A 193 -10.22 -0.51 -10.12
N ALA A 194 -10.99 -0.03 -11.11
CA ALA A 194 -11.87 -0.88 -11.89
C ALA A 194 -11.08 -1.97 -12.67
N PHE A 195 -9.93 -1.61 -13.25
CA PHE A 195 -9.03 -2.58 -13.86
C PHE A 195 -8.53 -3.62 -12.85
N LEU A 196 -8.04 -3.19 -11.68
CA LEU A 196 -7.55 -4.10 -10.65
C LEU A 196 -8.65 -5.07 -10.21
N TRP A 197 -9.86 -4.57 -9.98
CA TRP A 197 -11.00 -5.41 -9.62
C TRP A 197 -11.32 -6.46 -10.69
N LYS A 198 -11.34 -6.05 -11.96
CA LYS A 198 -11.54 -6.98 -13.09
C LYS A 198 -10.46 -8.07 -13.15
N GLU A 199 -9.21 -7.70 -12.94
CA GLU A 199 -8.11 -8.66 -12.92
C GLU A 199 -8.22 -9.64 -11.75
N ILE A 200 -8.56 -9.17 -10.54
CA ILE A 200 -8.83 -10.03 -9.38
C ILE A 200 -9.91 -11.07 -9.70
N GLN A 201 -10.99 -10.65 -10.37
CA GLN A 201 -12.07 -11.55 -10.78
C GLN A 201 -11.60 -12.64 -11.77
N SER A 202 -10.49 -12.42 -12.47
CA SER A 202 -9.90 -13.37 -13.41
C SER A 202 -8.92 -14.36 -12.78
N ILE A 203 -8.45 -14.09 -11.55
CA ILE A 203 -7.46 -14.92 -10.86
C ILE A 203 -8.16 -16.10 -10.17
N PRO A 204 -7.82 -17.37 -10.52
CA PRO A 204 -8.41 -18.53 -9.87
C PRO A 204 -8.19 -18.54 -8.37
N GLY A 205 -9.28 -18.67 -7.59
CA GLY A 205 -9.27 -18.69 -6.13
C GLY A 205 -9.31 -17.31 -5.46
N MET A 206 -9.31 -16.21 -6.24
CA MET A 206 -9.50 -14.86 -5.70
C MET A 206 -10.89 -14.28 -6.01
N ARG A 207 -11.49 -14.67 -7.12
CA ARG A 207 -12.77 -14.15 -7.60
C ARG A 207 -13.85 -14.09 -6.52
N ASP A 208 -14.11 -15.20 -5.87
CA ASP A 208 -15.20 -15.34 -4.90
C ASP A 208 -14.70 -15.29 -3.45
N ASN A 209 -13.47 -14.81 -3.25
CA ASN A 209 -12.76 -14.85 -1.96
C ASN A 209 -11.94 -13.58 -1.69
N THR A 210 -12.27 -12.48 -2.35
CA THR A 210 -11.56 -11.21 -2.16
C THR A 210 -12.55 -10.10 -1.84
N VAL A 211 -12.29 -9.36 -0.77
CA VAL A 211 -12.93 -8.08 -0.48
C VAL A 211 -11.94 -6.98 -0.81
N MET A 212 -12.33 -6.04 -1.65
CA MET A 212 -11.58 -4.82 -1.92
C MET A 212 -12.16 -3.67 -1.11
N ILE A 213 -11.28 -2.94 -0.43
CA ILE A 213 -11.60 -1.73 0.33
C ILE A 213 -10.85 -0.58 -0.35
N VAL A 214 -11.57 0.48 -0.72
CA VAL A 214 -11.00 1.69 -1.31
C VAL A 214 -11.36 2.87 -0.44
N MET A 215 -10.34 3.61 -0.01
CA MET A 215 -10.53 4.81 0.80
C MET A 215 -9.43 5.83 0.51
N PRO A 216 -9.73 7.13 0.53
CA PRO A 216 -8.69 8.16 0.54
C PRO A 216 -8.05 8.26 1.93
N GLU A 217 -6.82 8.76 1.99
CA GLU A 217 -6.11 9.11 3.23
C GLU A 217 -6.80 10.28 3.93
N HIS A 218 -7.18 11.30 3.14
CA HIS A 218 -7.85 12.52 3.58
C HIS A 218 -8.67 13.14 2.44
N GLY A 219 -9.50 14.12 2.76
CA GLY A 219 -10.17 15.00 1.81
C GLY A 219 -9.31 16.21 1.43
N ARG A 220 -9.97 17.31 1.02
CA ARG A 220 -9.32 18.60 0.71
C ARG A 220 -10.00 19.72 1.47
N ASP A 221 -9.26 20.79 1.70
CA ASP A 221 -9.79 21.98 2.36
C ASP A 221 -10.91 22.60 1.50
N GLU A 222 -11.85 23.28 2.14
CA GLU A 222 -12.94 23.99 1.45
C GLU A 222 -12.44 25.24 0.71
N GLN A 223 -11.36 25.84 1.23
CA GLN A 223 -10.75 27.01 0.65
C GLN A 223 -9.49 26.63 -0.11
N HIS A 224 -9.33 27.20 -1.28
CA HIS A 224 -8.13 27.01 -2.09
C HIS A 224 -6.90 27.68 -1.44
N ASN A 225 -5.71 27.24 -1.79
CA ASN A 225 -4.47 27.95 -1.49
C ASN A 225 -4.18 29.05 -2.55
N SER A 226 -3.03 29.69 -2.48
CA SER A 226 -2.65 30.75 -3.41
C SER A 226 -2.04 30.28 -4.72
N ILE A 227 -1.84 28.95 -4.89
CA ILE A 227 -1.18 28.40 -6.06
C ILE A 227 -2.23 28.16 -7.15
N LYS A 228 -1.90 28.56 -8.38
CA LYS A 228 -2.69 28.28 -9.57
C LYS A 228 -1.91 27.35 -10.51
N ASP A 229 -2.62 26.44 -11.12
CA ASP A 229 -2.07 25.58 -12.17
C ASP A 229 -1.99 26.32 -13.52
N LEU A 230 -1.50 25.62 -14.54
CA LEU A 230 -1.35 26.17 -15.89
C LEU A 230 -2.68 26.53 -16.59
N ASN A 231 -3.81 26.08 -16.06
CA ASN A 231 -5.15 26.39 -16.53
C ASN A 231 -5.83 27.49 -15.68
N ASP A 232 -5.07 28.16 -14.82
CA ASP A 232 -5.54 29.22 -13.91
C ASP A 232 -6.53 28.76 -12.82
N TRP A 233 -6.56 27.43 -12.51
CA TRP A 233 -7.32 26.87 -11.42
C TRP A 233 -6.52 26.89 -10.13
N PHE A 234 -7.17 27.30 -9.03
CA PHE A 234 -6.54 27.25 -7.71
C PHE A 234 -6.38 25.84 -7.20
N ALA A 235 -5.24 25.58 -6.56
CA ALA A 235 -4.93 24.35 -5.86
C ALA A 235 -5.56 24.29 -4.46
N TYR A 236 -5.62 23.09 -3.86
CA TYR A 236 -6.24 22.88 -2.56
C TYR A 236 -5.32 22.04 -1.67
N ASP A 237 -5.15 22.50 -0.44
CA ASP A 237 -4.43 21.76 0.60
C ASP A 237 -5.35 20.81 1.39
N HIS A 238 -4.82 20.24 2.46
CA HIS A 238 -5.54 19.42 3.43
C HIS A 238 -5.11 19.78 4.87
N SER A 239 -4.95 21.08 5.15
CA SER A 239 -4.32 21.61 6.37
C SER A 239 -5.20 21.53 7.62
N GLY A 240 -6.40 20.98 7.52
CA GLY A 240 -7.18 20.63 8.70
C GLY A 240 -8.59 21.20 8.76
N SER A 241 -9.14 21.67 7.66
CA SER A 241 -10.58 21.98 7.63
C SER A 241 -11.43 20.72 7.88
N PRO A 242 -12.68 20.86 8.35
CA PRO A 242 -13.56 19.71 8.51
C PRO A 242 -13.68 18.87 7.23
N ASN A 243 -13.67 19.52 6.07
CA ASN A 243 -13.77 18.85 4.78
C ASN A 243 -12.53 17.98 4.46
N ALA A 244 -11.33 18.42 4.85
CA ALA A 244 -10.12 17.63 4.69
C ALA A 244 -10.13 16.33 5.54
N ARG A 245 -10.93 16.27 6.58
CA ARG A 245 -11.11 15.08 7.43
C ARG A 245 -12.21 14.13 6.95
N ARG A 246 -13.01 14.53 5.96
CA ARG A 246 -14.08 13.71 5.40
C ARG A 246 -13.54 12.79 4.35
N ILE A 247 -13.75 11.50 4.55
CA ILE A 247 -13.38 10.46 3.61
C ILE A 247 -14.57 9.54 3.37
N PHE A 248 -14.50 8.77 2.31
CA PHE A 248 -15.42 7.66 2.07
C PHE A 248 -14.72 6.32 2.24
N ASN A 249 -15.49 5.27 2.42
CA ASN A 249 -15.03 3.90 2.33
C ASN A 249 -15.92 3.15 1.34
N LEU A 250 -15.32 2.60 0.30
CA LEU A 250 -16.00 1.76 -0.68
C LEU A 250 -15.55 0.32 -0.46
N MET A 251 -16.51 -0.57 -0.26
CA MET A 251 -16.25 -2.00 -0.15
C MET A 251 -16.93 -2.76 -1.27
N VAL A 252 -16.26 -3.77 -1.81
CA VAL A 252 -16.83 -4.69 -2.80
C VAL A 252 -16.25 -6.08 -2.59
N GLY A 253 -17.09 -7.09 -2.68
CA GLY A 253 -16.70 -8.50 -2.54
C GLY A 253 -17.76 -9.38 -1.90
N PRO A 254 -17.45 -10.65 -1.66
CA PRO A 254 -18.37 -11.57 -0.99
C PRO A 254 -18.77 -11.08 0.40
N GLY A 255 -20.05 -11.19 0.73
CA GLY A 255 -20.60 -10.75 2.01
C GLY A 255 -20.79 -9.23 2.16
N ILE A 256 -20.51 -8.46 1.11
CA ILE A 256 -20.80 -7.02 1.08
C ILE A 256 -22.09 -6.77 0.31
N ASP A 257 -23.06 -6.13 0.95
CA ASP A 257 -24.35 -5.82 0.33
C ASP A 257 -24.20 -4.82 -0.82
N ALA A 258 -24.73 -5.18 -1.97
CA ALA A 258 -24.65 -4.34 -3.16
C ALA A 258 -25.50 -3.06 -2.99
N ASN A 259 -24.93 -1.94 -3.40
CA ASN A 259 -25.59 -0.62 -3.38
C ASN A 259 -25.98 -0.10 -1.97
N LEU A 260 -25.46 -0.71 -0.91
CA LEU A 260 -25.65 -0.20 0.44
C LEU A 260 -24.92 1.15 0.58
N LYS A 261 -25.64 2.17 0.98
CA LYS A 261 -25.10 3.49 1.34
C LYS A 261 -25.47 3.78 2.78
N VAL A 262 -24.46 3.98 3.62
CA VAL A 262 -24.62 4.29 5.04
C VAL A 262 -23.80 5.52 5.40
N GLY A 263 -24.35 6.31 6.31
CA GLY A 263 -23.78 7.60 6.67
C GLY A 263 -24.02 8.68 5.59
N SER A 264 -23.53 9.84 5.89
CA SER A 264 -23.58 11.00 5.00
C SER A 264 -22.44 11.96 5.33
N GLU A 265 -22.30 12.99 4.50
CA GLU A 265 -21.33 14.05 4.73
C GLU A 265 -21.49 14.74 6.10
N THR A 266 -22.73 14.89 6.56
CA THR A 266 -23.08 15.53 7.84
C THR A 266 -23.22 14.55 8.99
N ASN A 267 -23.29 13.25 8.71
CA ASN A 267 -23.43 12.18 9.69
C ASN A 267 -22.57 10.98 9.31
N PRO A 268 -21.22 11.09 9.44
CA PRO A 268 -20.33 9.98 9.15
C PRO A 268 -20.56 8.85 10.15
N ILE A 269 -20.48 7.60 9.69
CA ILE A 269 -20.69 6.42 10.55
C ILE A 269 -19.41 5.83 11.10
N GLY A 270 -18.26 6.19 10.59
CA GLY A 270 -16.98 5.61 10.95
C GLY A 270 -15.81 6.58 10.87
N ASP A 271 -14.64 6.05 11.16
CA ASP A 271 -13.36 6.75 11.14
C ASP A 271 -12.33 5.94 10.32
N ALA A 272 -11.26 6.57 9.86
CA ALA A 272 -10.15 5.90 9.19
C ALA A 272 -9.53 4.77 10.06
N ALA A 273 -9.53 4.94 11.38
CA ALA A 273 -9.06 3.94 12.33
C ALA A 273 -9.90 2.65 12.34
N ASP A 274 -11.14 2.69 11.83
CA ASP A 274 -12.04 1.53 11.78
C ASP A 274 -11.63 0.47 10.75
N VAL A 275 -10.75 0.81 9.82
CA VAL A 275 -10.30 -0.12 8.76
C VAL A 275 -9.53 -1.31 9.35
N VAL A 276 -8.68 -1.08 10.35
CA VAL A 276 -7.90 -2.16 10.98
C VAL A 276 -8.82 -3.19 11.66
N PRO A 277 -9.76 -2.81 12.55
CA PRO A 277 -10.68 -3.78 13.14
C PRO A 277 -11.67 -4.36 12.11
N THR A 278 -11.99 -3.66 11.01
CA THR A 278 -12.81 -4.21 9.93
C THR A 278 -12.08 -5.35 9.21
N ILE A 279 -10.82 -5.16 8.85
CA ILE A 279 -10.02 -6.23 8.23
C ILE A 279 -9.84 -7.39 9.22
N ALA A 280 -9.59 -7.10 10.50
CA ALA A 280 -9.50 -8.12 11.53
C ALA A 280 -10.80 -8.93 11.69
N ASP A 281 -11.96 -8.29 11.50
CA ASP A 281 -13.27 -8.93 11.51
C ASP A 281 -13.46 -9.88 10.31
N ILE A 282 -13.10 -9.42 9.10
CA ILE A 282 -13.10 -10.26 7.89
C ILE A 282 -12.29 -11.55 8.08
N PHE A 283 -11.19 -11.49 8.81
CA PHE A 283 -10.33 -12.65 9.08
C PHE A 283 -10.64 -13.38 10.40
N GLY A 284 -11.69 -12.98 11.12
CA GLY A 284 -12.13 -13.66 12.34
C GLY A 284 -11.20 -13.49 13.54
N ILE A 285 -10.37 -12.46 13.56
CA ILE A 285 -9.43 -12.15 14.66
C ILE A 285 -9.76 -10.85 15.40
N LYS A 286 -10.98 -10.30 15.22
CA LYS A 286 -11.39 -9.03 15.83
C LYS A 286 -11.20 -9.04 17.35
N ASP A 287 -11.58 -10.13 18.01
CA ASP A 287 -11.46 -10.25 19.47
C ASP A 287 -10.01 -10.28 19.96
N GLN A 288 -9.12 -10.96 19.26
CA GLN A 288 -7.69 -11.01 19.57
C GLN A 288 -7.05 -9.62 19.43
N VAL A 289 -7.38 -8.91 18.35
CA VAL A 289 -6.90 -7.55 18.09
C VAL A 289 -7.42 -6.59 19.16
N ARG A 290 -8.68 -6.71 19.56
CA ARG A 290 -9.27 -5.91 20.64
C ARG A 290 -8.61 -6.19 21.99
N LYS A 291 -8.38 -7.46 22.31
CA LYS A 291 -7.70 -7.89 23.56
C LYS A 291 -6.24 -7.42 23.65
N ALA A 292 -5.59 -7.17 22.52
CA ALA A 292 -4.25 -6.60 22.52
C ALA A 292 -4.20 -5.17 23.10
N GLY A 293 -5.34 -4.45 23.13
CA GLY A 293 -5.45 -3.15 23.78
C GLY A 293 -4.69 -2.01 23.11
N LEU A 294 -4.31 -2.18 21.82
CA LEU A 294 -3.44 -1.27 21.09
C LEU A 294 -4.18 -0.51 19.97
N LEU A 295 -5.47 -0.78 19.77
CA LEU A 295 -6.33 0.02 18.92
C LEU A 295 -6.81 1.28 19.67
N ASP A 296 -7.15 2.31 18.90
CA ASP A 296 -7.94 3.41 19.46
C ASP A 296 -9.21 2.87 20.14
N GLU A 297 -9.56 3.45 21.29
CA GLU A 297 -10.70 2.99 22.09
C GLU A 297 -12.04 3.08 21.34
N ASN A 298 -12.15 4.01 20.39
CA ASN A 298 -13.34 4.24 19.59
C ASN A 298 -13.33 3.46 18.27
N ALA A 299 -12.19 2.91 17.86
CA ALA A 299 -12.09 2.13 16.63
C ALA A 299 -12.94 0.85 16.72
N ARG A 300 -13.78 0.61 15.71
CA ARG A 300 -14.68 -0.55 15.61
C ARG A 300 -14.67 -1.08 14.18
N SER A 301 -15.04 -2.35 14.02
CA SER A 301 -15.36 -2.84 12.68
C SER A 301 -16.49 -2.01 12.07
N LEU A 302 -16.37 -1.65 10.79
CA LEU A 302 -17.45 -1.00 10.06
C LEU A 302 -18.70 -1.88 10.00
N PHE A 303 -18.56 -3.20 10.08
CA PHE A 303 -19.70 -4.11 10.19
C PHE A 303 -20.47 -3.98 11.52
N ASP A 304 -19.83 -3.49 12.57
CA ASP A 304 -20.49 -3.21 13.86
C ASP A 304 -21.22 -1.85 13.85
N ARG A 305 -21.05 -1.03 12.79
CA ARG A 305 -21.60 0.33 12.69
C ARG A 305 -22.81 0.42 11.73
N ILE A 306 -23.02 -0.60 10.96
CA ILE A 306 -24.13 -0.76 9.99
C ILE A 306 -25.01 -1.95 10.38
#